data_231a5b64388295ccb66ab8c052e99198
#
_entry.id   231a5b64388295ccb66ab8c052e99198
#
_cell.length_a   1.000
_cell.length_b   1.000
_cell.length_c   1.000
_cell.angle_alpha   90.00
_cell.angle_beta   90.00
_cell.angle_gamma   90.00
#
_symmetry.space_group_name_H-M   'P 1'
#
loop_
_entity.id
_entity.type
_entity.pdbx_description
1 polymer ?
#
loop_
_entity_poly.entity_id
_entity_poly.type
_entity_poly.pdbx_seq_one_letter_code
_entity_poly.pdbx_strand_id
1 'polypeptide(L)'
;EGAFALIDELTNHLDAQGRETAANYLKKQSGFLLVSHDRDFLDQCVDHIISLNRSDIEVRKGDFSGWYQDYLTRTQSETQQNEKLKKEIRRLESAARRTAQWSDKVEATKIGQGPCDRGAIGHKAAKMMKRSKAIEKRQLDTAQQKKELLKNVENVGGLKIQTEQHFSGKLAECYQLSICY
;
A
#
# COMPACT_ATOMS: atom_id res chain seq x y z
N GLU A 1 14.92 -36.54 20.79
CA GLU A 1 14.13 -36.00 21.90
C GLU A 1 14.58 -34.57 22.17
N GLY A 2 13.70 -33.59 21.97
CA GLY A 2 13.96 -32.17 22.27
C GLY A 2 14.61 -31.32 21.17
N ALA A 3 14.74 -31.79 19.93
CA ALA A 3 15.22 -30.97 18.83
C ALA A 3 14.11 -30.09 18.28
N PHE A 4 14.37 -28.79 18.14
CA PHE A 4 13.48 -27.87 17.46
C PHE A 4 13.65 -28.01 15.94
N ALA A 5 12.59 -28.31 15.23
CA ALA A 5 12.64 -28.56 13.80
C ALA A 5 12.46 -27.27 12.99
N LEU A 6 13.32 -27.06 11.99
CA LEU A 6 13.17 -26.03 10.96
C LEU A 6 12.76 -26.72 9.66
N ILE A 7 11.64 -26.34 9.11
CA ILE A 7 11.02 -27.02 7.97
C ILE A 7 10.73 -25.96 6.89
N ASP A 8 11.26 -26.19 5.69
CA ASP A 8 11.11 -25.30 4.57
C ASP A 8 10.42 -26.03 3.42
N GLU A 9 9.27 -25.48 2.97
CA GLU A 9 8.48 -25.88 1.80
C GLU A 9 8.23 -27.41 1.70
N LEU A 10 7.88 -28.05 2.81
CA LEU A 10 7.61 -29.49 2.88
C LEU A 10 6.53 -29.97 1.89
N THR A 11 5.57 -29.11 1.60
CA THR A 11 4.40 -29.46 0.78
C THR A 11 4.67 -29.61 -0.71
N ASN A 12 5.82 -29.13 -1.21
CA ASN A 12 6.15 -29.16 -2.65
C ASN A 12 6.26 -30.56 -3.24
N HIS A 13 6.54 -31.56 -2.42
CA HIS A 13 6.79 -32.93 -2.86
C HIS A 13 5.76 -33.94 -2.30
N LEU A 14 4.68 -33.44 -1.67
CA LEU A 14 3.66 -34.26 -1.06
C LEU A 14 2.33 -34.19 -1.83
N ASP A 15 1.73 -35.35 -2.01
CA ASP A 15 0.34 -35.46 -2.45
C ASP A 15 -0.62 -35.08 -1.30
N ALA A 16 -1.93 -35.08 -1.56
CA ALA A 16 -2.92 -34.67 -0.56
C ALA A 16 -2.86 -35.55 0.71
N GLN A 17 -2.67 -36.86 0.54
CA GLN A 17 -2.60 -37.80 1.67
C GLN A 17 -1.29 -37.63 2.46
N GLY A 18 -0.20 -37.37 1.78
CA GLY A 18 1.09 -37.05 2.40
C GLY A 18 1.06 -35.76 3.22
N ARG A 19 0.38 -34.70 2.73
CA ARG A 19 0.18 -33.45 3.45
C ARG A 19 -0.62 -33.64 4.74
N GLU A 20 -1.72 -34.39 4.69
CA GLU A 20 -2.52 -34.70 5.87
C GLU A 20 -1.70 -35.50 6.92
N THR A 21 -0.95 -36.49 6.47
CA THR A 21 -0.05 -37.28 7.33
C THR A 21 1.02 -36.40 7.98
N ALA A 22 1.63 -35.52 7.20
CA ALA A 22 2.65 -34.57 7.68
C ALA A 22 2.07 -33.57 8.69
N ALA A 23 0.87 -33.00 8.41
CA ALA A 23 0.19 -32.09 9.33
C ALA A 23 -0.11 -32.77 10.67
N ASN A 24 -0.62 -34.02 10.64
CA ASN A 24 -0.90 -34.81 11.84
C ASN A 24 0.36 -35.19 12.62
N TYR A 25 1.49 -35.37 11.95
CA TYR A 25 2.78 -35.57 12.59
C TYR A 25 3.26 -34.30 13.29
N LEU A 26 3.21 -33.14 12.60
CA LEU A 26 3.66 -31.85 13.15
C LEU A 26 2.85 -31.42 14.37
N LYS A 27 1.55 -31.63 14.39
CA LYS A 27 0.69 -31.36 15.56
C LYS A 27 1.14 -32.07 16.84
N LYS A 28 1.86 -33.18 16.71
CA LYS A 28 2.36 -33.97 17.86
C LYS A 28 3.74 -33.52 18.33
N GLN A 29 4.40 -32.64 17.59
CA GLN A 29 5.72 -32.15 17.96
C GLN A 29 5.63 -31.04 19.02
N SER A 30 6.62 -30.94 19.89
CA SER A 30 6.70 -29.95 20.97
C SER A 30 7.02 -28.54 20.48
N GLY A 31 7.60 -28.41 19.28
CA GLY A 31 7.91 -27.12 18.66
C GLY A 31 8.60 -27.28 17.32
N PHE A 32 8.23 -26.43 16.37
CA PHE A 32 8.83 -26.35 15.04
C PHE A 32 8.65 -24.93 14.45
N LEU A 33 9.47 -24.60 13.48
CA LEU A 33 9.28 -23.44 12.61
C LEU A 33 9.07 -23.95 11.18
N LEU A 34 7.94 -23.56 10.59
CA LEU A 34 7.54 -23.99 9.25
C LEU A 34 7.47 -22.79 8.31
N VAL A 35 8.10 -22.89 7.15
CA VAL A 35 7.95 -21.99 6.03
C VAL A 35 7.16 -22.74 4.95
N SER A 36 6.04 -22.20 4.53
CA SER A 36 5.21 -22.77 3.45
C SER A 36 4.32 -21.72 2.80
N HIS A 37 4.00 -21.92 1.53
CA HIS A 37 3.00 -21.14 0.81
C HIS A 37 1.64 -21.84 0.71
N ASP A 38 1.54 -23.06 1.22
CA ASP A 38 0.27 -23.84 1.28
C ASP A 38 -0.54 -23.42 2.51
N ARG A 39 -1.58 -22.64 2.25
CA ARG A 39 -2.44 -22.05 3.29
C ARG A 39 -3.21 -23.10 4.07
N ASP A 40 -3.76 -24.07 3.36
CA ASP A 40 -4.58 -25.14 3.97
C ASP A 40 -3.73 -26.03 4.88
N PHE A 41 -2.46 -26.24 4.50
CA PHE A 41 -1.50 -26.98 5.31
C PHE A 41 -1.12 -26.19 6.57
N LEU A 42 -0.86 -24.88 6.45
CA LEU A 42 -0.57 -24.02 7.59
C LEU A 42 -1.73 -24.01 8.59
N ASP A 43 -2.97 -23.83 8.15
CA ASP A 43 -4.14 -23.80 9.01
C ASP A 43 -4.34 -25.11 9.79
N GLN A 44 -3.85 -26.22 9.24
CA GLN A 44 -3.97 -27.51 9.92
C GLN A 44 -2.94 -27.70 11.03
N CYS A 45 -1.75 -27.10 10.97
CA CYS A 45 -0.66 -27.50 11.86
C CYS A 45 -0.04 -26.37 12.69
N VAL A 46 -0.30 -25.10 12.39
CA VAL A 46 0.32 -23.98 13.11
C VAL A 46 -0.65 -23.33 14.11
N ASP A 47 -0.13 -22.80 15.18
CA ASP A 47 -0.84 -22.06 16.22
C ASP A 47 -0.28 -20.63 16.42
N HIS A 48 0.82 -20.32 15.76
CA HIS A 48 1.44 -18.98 15.73
C HIS A 48 1.92 -18.66 14.33
N ILE A 49 1.77 -17.40 13.94
CA ILE A 49 2.24 -16.88 12.66
C ILE A 49 3.34 -15.84 12.91
N ILE A 50 4.45 -15.99 12.21
CA ILE A 50 5.54 -15.02 12.16
C ILE A 50 5.49 -14.33 10.81
N SER A 51 5.19 -13.05 10.80
CA SER A 51 5.18 -12.22 9.59
C SER A 51 6.43 -11.36 9.54
N LEU A 52 7.21 -11.50 8.47
CA LEU A 52 8.40 -10.69 8.19
C LEU A 52 8.00 -9.51 7.32
N ASN A 53 7.82 -8.35 7.92
CA ASN A 53 7.56 -7.11 7.20
C ASN A 53 8.89 -6.37 6.93
N ARG A 54 8.86 -5.31 6.13
CA ARG A 54 10.08 -4.53 5.81
C ARG A 54 10.75 -3.88 7.00
N SER A 55 9.98 -3.48 7.99
CA SER A 55 10.45 -2.69 9.15
C SER A 55 10.38 -3.44 10.46
N ASP A 56 9.59 -4.50 10.55
CA ASP A 56 9.33 -5.22 11.78
C ASP A 56 9.01 -6.70 11.56
N ILE A 57 9.09 -7.46 12.64
CA ILE A 57 8.68 -8.87 12.71
C ILE A 57 7.48 -8.91 13.64
N GLU A 58 6.35 -9.38 13.13
CA GLU A 58 5.14 -9.53 13.90
C GLU A 58 4.89 -11.01 14.22
N VAL A 59 4.71 -11.33 15.50
CA VAL A 59 4.34 -12.68 15.95
C VAL A 59 2.91 -12.62 16.47
N ARG A 60 2.03 -13.46 15.91
CA ARG A 60 0.62 -13.54 16.32
C ARG A 60 0.23 -14.98 16.64
N LYS A 61 -0.58 -15.13 17.67
CA LYS A 61 -1.22 -16.39 17.99
C LYS A 61 -2.47 -16.54 17.14
N GLY A 62 -2.67 -17.72 16.56
CA GLY A 62 -3.80 -18.07 15.72
C GLY A 62 -3.40 -18.85 14.48
N ASP A 63 -4.39 -19.18 13.67
CA ASP A 63 -4.25 -19.82 12.38
C ASP A 63 -3.85 -18.82 11.27
N PHE A 64 -3.44 -19.34 10.12
CA PHE A 64 -3.06 -18.53 8.98
C PHE A 64 -4.25 -17.77 8.41
N SER A 65 -5.41 -18.41 8.27
CA SER A 65 -6.60 -17.80 7.69
C SER A 65 -7.07 -16.59 8.49
N GLY A 66 -7.12 -16.68 9.82
CA GLY A 66 -7.48 -15.55 10.68
C GLY A 66 -6.49 -14.40 10.58
N TRP A 67 -5.18 -14.71 10.64
CA TRP A 67 -4.14 -13.70 10.42
C TRP A 67 -4.25 -13.02 9.05
N TYR A 68 -4.50 -13.80 7.99
CA TYR A 68 -4.57 -13.28 6.63
C TYR A 68 -5.76 -12.35 6.41
N GLN A 69 -6.94 -12.66 7.00
CA GLN A 69 -8.11 -11.78 6.97
C GLN A 69 -7.84 -10.44 7.67
N ASP A 70 -7.20 -10.48 8.84
CA ASP A 70 -6.80 -9.27 9.55
C ASP A 70 -5.78 -8.45 8.75
N TYR A 71 -4.81 -9.12 8.12
CA TYR A 71 -3.82 -8.49 7.26
C TYR A 71 -4.47 -7.77 6.08
N LEU A 72 -5.41 -8.42 5.39
CA LEU A 72 -6.15 -7.83 4.27
C LEU A 72 -6.95 -6.61 4.72
N THR A 73 -7.66 -6.71 5.83
CA THR A 73 -8.47 -5.62 6.38
C THR A 73 -7.61 -4.41 6.75
N ARG A 74 -6.48 -4.65 7.41
CA ARG A 74 -5.50 -3.62 7.78
C ARG A 74 -4.92 -2.95 6.55
N THR A 75 -4.43 -3.73 5.60
CA THR A 75 -3.84 -3.24 4.34
C THR A 75 -4.83 -2.41 3.52
N GLN A 76 -6.09 -2.87 3.43
CA GLN A 76 -7.14 -2.13 2.75
C GLN A 76 -7.44 -0.79 3.44
N SER A 77 -7.54 -0.77 4.77
CA SER A 77 -7.75 0.44 5.55
C SER A 77 -6.61 1.45 5.37
N GLU A 78 -5.36 0.97 5.45
CA GLU A 78 -4.17 1.80 5.26
C GLU A 78 -4.06 2.36 3.84
N THR A 79 -4.40 1.55 2.85
CA THR A 79 -4.44 2.00 1.45
C THR A 79 -5.47 3.11 1.26
N GLN A 80 -6.68 2.94 1.81
CA GLN A 80 -7.72 3.98 1.75
C GLN A 80 -7.30 5.26 2.47
N GLN A 81 -6.65 5.15 3.63
CA GLN A 81 -6.12 6.31 4.36
C GLN A 81 -5.05 7.03 3.54
N ASN A 82 -4.12 6.28 2.94
CA ASN A 82 -3.09 6.83 2.08
C ASN A 82 -3.66 7.54 0.85
N GLU A 83 -4.71 7.00 0.23
CA GLU A 83 -5.39 7.66 -0.89
C GLU A 83 -6.05 8.98 -0.47
N LYS A 84 -6.72 9.01 0.69
CA LYS A 84 -7.30 10.26 1.23
C LYS A 84 -6.21 11.30 1.50
N LEU A 85 -5.12 10.90 2.16
CA LEU A 85 -3.98 11.78 2.42
C LEU A 85 -3.36 12.31 1.12
N LYS A 86 -3.15 11.46 0.12
CA LYS A 86 -2.64 11.85 -1.20
C LYS A 86 -3.55 12.88 -1.90
N LYS A 87 -4.87 12.71 -1.81
CA LYS A 87 -5.84 13.69 -2.37
C LYS A 87 -5.74 15.04 -1.65
N GLU A 88 -5.63 15.03 -0.33
CA GLU A 88 -5.49 16.26 0.47
C GLU A 88 -4.16 16.97 0.20
N ILE A 89 -3.05 16.22 0.12
CA ILE A 89 -1.74 16.77 -0.24
C ILE A 89 -1.81 17.47 -1.59
N ARG A 90 -2.35 16.81 -2.63
CA ARG A 90 -2.53 17.41 -3.97
C ARG A 90 -3.39 18.67 -3.93
N ARG A 91 -4.45 18.67 -3.10
CA ARG A 91 -5.31 19.85 -2.92
C ARG A 91 -4.55 21.01 -2.29
N LEU A 92 -3.76 20.77 -1.25
CA LEU A 92 -2.95 21.78 -0.59
C LEU A 92 -1.85 22.32 -1.50
N GLU A 93 -1.13 21.46 -2.20
CA GLU A 93 -0.10 21.87 -3.16
C GLU A 93 -0.67 22.70 -4.32
N SER A 94 -1.84 22.30 -4.86
CA SER A 94 -2.49 23.07 -5.91
C SER A 94 -3.06 24.41 -5.40
N ALA A 95 -3.50 24.49 -4.15
CA ALA A 95 -3.90 25.74 -3.52
C ALA A 95 -2.71 26.66 -3.30
N ALA A 96 -1.56 26.12 -2.84
CA ALA A 96 -0.33 26.88 -2.70
C ALA A 96 0.15 27.48 -4.04
N ARG A 97 0.15 26.65 -5.11
CA ARG A 97 0.49 27.11 -6.47
C ARG A 97 -0.43 28.24 -6.97
N ARG A 98 -1.74 28.12 -6.75
CA ARG A 98 -2.70 29.18 -7.12
C ARG A 98 -2.45 30.48 -6.35
N THR A 99 -2.11 30.37 -5.06
CA THR A 99 -1.81 31.53 -4.22
C THR A 99 -0.52 32.21 -4.68
N ALA A 100 0.52 31.45 -5.07
CA ALA A 100 1.76 31.97 -5.65
C ALA A 100 1.49 32.70 -6.98
N GLN A 101 0.77 32.05 -7.92
CA GLN A 101 0.42 32.67 -9.22
C GLN A 101 -0.41 33.94 -9.07
N TRP A 102 -1.29 34.00 -8.09
CA TRP A 102 -2.07 35.21 -7.80
C TRP A 102 -1.17 36.32 -7.25
N SER A 103 -0.20 36.01 -6.39
CA SER A 103 0.82 36.93 -5.91
C SER A 103 1.62 37.56 -7.06
N ASP A 104 2.08 36.71 -8.00
CA ASP A 104 2.83 37.15 -9.18
C ASP A 104 2.03 38.07 -10.09
N LYS A 105 0.72 37.75 -10.31
CA LYS A 105 -0.19 38.61 -11.08
C LYS A 105 -0.37 39.98 -10.43
N VAL A 106 -0.55 40.02 -9.09
CA VAL A 106 -0.68 41.31 -8.36
C VAL A 106 0.62 42.10 -8.45
N GLU A 107 1.78 41.47 -8.49
CA GLU A 107 3.07 42.15 -8.68
C GLU A 107 3.20 42.71 -10.09
N ALA A 108 2.78 41.98 -11.12
CA ALA A 108 2.79 42.43 -12.51
C ALA A 108 1.90 43.67 -12.75
N THR A 109 0.79 43.80 -12.02
CA THR A 109 -0.12 44.97 -12.13
C THR A 109 0.48 46.27 -11.52
N LYS A 110 1.63 46.21 -10.83
CA LYS A 110 2.33 47.41 -10.35
C LYS A 110 2.98 48.23 -11.47
N ILE A 111 3.22 47.59 -12.64
CA ILE A 111 3.90 48.20 -13.76
C ILE A 111 2.87 48.61 -14.82
N GLY A 112 2.44 49.87 -14.78
CA GLY A 112 1.79 50.52 -15.92
C GLY A 112 0.29 50.77 -15.83
N GLN A 113 -0.11 51.81 -15.09
CA GLN A 113 -1.29 52.64 -15.43
C GLN A 113 -1.27 53.94 -14.59
N GLY A 114 -0.98 55.06 -15.25
CA GLY A 114 -1.41 56.42 -14.88
C GLY A 114 -0.79 57.05 -13.63
N PRO A 115 -1.02 58.37 -13.42
CA PRO A 115 -0.57 59.12 -12.25
C PRO A 115 -1.45 58.80 -11.05
N CYS A 116 -1.30 57.65 -10.43
CA CYS A 116 -1.94 57.28 -9.17
C CYS A 116 -0.86 57.27 -8.06
N ASP A 117 -1.30 57.58 -6.84
CA ASP A 117 -0.48 57.54 -5.62
C ASP A 117 0.23 56.20 -5.49
N ARG A 118 1.45 56.10 -6.09
CA ARG A 118 2.28 54.92 -6.15
C ARG A 118 2.66 54.41 -4.75
N GLY A 119 2.66 55.27 -3.74
CA GLY A 119 3.01 54.93 -2.35
C GLY A 119 1.92 54.07 -1.68
N ALA A 120 0.67 54.50 -1.76
CA ALA A 120 -0.45 53.79 -1.14
C ALA A 120 -0.74 52.43 -1.83
N ILE A 121 -0.64 52.40 -3.18
CA ILE A 121 -0.82 51.17 -3.93
C ILE A 121 0.33 50.17 -3.67
N GLY A 122 1.58 50.67 -3.61
CA GLY A 122 2.73 49.86 -3.28
C GLY A 122 2.65 49.22 -1.89
N HIS A 123 2.23 50.01 -0.87
CA HIS A 123 2.07 49.49 0.48
C HIS A 123 0.93 48.43 0.60
N LYS A 124 -0.18 48.67 -0.09
CA LYS A 124 -1.32 47.71 -0.12
C LYS A 124 -0.93 46.40 -0.83
N ALA A 125 -0.21 46.50 -1.94
CA ALA A 125 0.30 45.34 -2.66
C ALA A 125 1.33 44.56 -1.84
N ALA A 126 2.28 45.25 -1.16
CA ALA A 126 3.26 44.60 -0.29
C ALA A 126 2.60 43.85 0.90
N LYS A 127 1.55 44.43 1.50
CA LYS A 127 0.78 43.79 2.56
C LYS A 127 0.02 42.54 2.06
N MET A 128 -0.56 42.60 0.85
CA MET A 128 -1.23 41.44 0.22
C MET A 128 -0.23 40.34 -0.11
N MET A 129 0.94 40.70 -0.65
CA MET A 129 2.01 39.75 -0.97
C MET A 129 2.56 39.06 0.29
N LYS A 130 2.74 39.79 1.38
CA LYS A 130 3.16 39.21 2.67
C LYS A 130 2.12 38.19 3.19
N ARG A 131 0.82 38.50 3.05
CA ARG A 131 -0.25 37.56 3.41
C ARG A 131 -0.26 36.34 2.51
N SER A 132 -0.13 36.51 1.20
CA SER A 132 -0.08 35.43 0.22
C SER A 132 1.06 34.46 0.53
N LYS A 133 2.27 34.95 0.71
CA LYS A 133 3.45 34.13 1.09
C LYS A 133 3.26 33.38 2.40
N ALA A 134 2.62 34.01 3.40
CA ALA A 134 2.33 33.36 4.67
C ALA A 134 1.30 32.22 4.53
N ILE A 135 0.28 32.38 3.68
CA ILE A 135 -0.70 31.34 3.37
C ILE A 135 -0.05 30.20 2.62
N GLU A 136 0.71 30.51 1.58
CA GLU A 136 1.47 29.52 0.77
C GLU A 136 2.37 28.66 1.67
N LYS A 137 3.18 29.32 2.52
CA LYS A 137 4.06 28.61 3.46
C LYS A 137 3.28 27.66 4.36
N ARG A 138 2.18 28.12 4.97
CA ARG A 138 1.32 27.27 5.83
C ARG A 138 0.76 26.07 5.08
N GLN A 139 0.35 26.24 3.82
CA GLN A 139 -0.19 25.16 3.00
C GLN A 139 0.89 24.12 2.67
N LEU A 140 2.10 24.57 2.34
CA LEU A 140 3.25 23.70 2.07
C LEU A 140 3.70 22.96 3.33
N ASP A 141 3.80 23.64 4.48
CA ASP A 141 4.15 23.03 5.76
C ASP A 141 3.12 21.94 6.16
N THR A 142 1.82 22.24 5.98
CA THR A 142 0.76 21.25 6.23
C THR A 142 0.82 20.09 5.25
N ALA A 143 1.12 20.33 3.98
CA ALA A 143 1.29 19.27 2.99
C ALA A 143 2.49 18.37 3.34
N GLN A 144 3.59 18.97 3.80
CA GLN A 144 4.77 18.22 4.23
C GLN A 144 4.48 17.33 5.45
N GLN A 145 3.83 17.87 6.48
CA GLN A 145 3.38 17.08 7.65
C GLN A 145 2.48 15.91 7.25
N LYS A 146 1.56 16.12 6.29
CA LYS A 146 0.71 15.05 5.78
C LYS A 146 1.47 14.01 4.97
N LYS A 147 2.55 14.38 4.29
CA LYS A 147 3.43 13.41 3.58
C LYS A 147 4.13 12.48 4.57
N GLU A 148 4.52 12.98 5.73
CA GLU A 148 5.16 12.17 6.78
C GLU A 148 4.20 11.15 7.41
N LEU A 149 2.89 11.40 7.35
CA LEU A 149 1.85 10.48 7.82
C LEU A 149 1.53 9.35 6.83
N LEU A 150 2.07 9.40 5.59
CA LEU A 150 1.84 8.35 4.62
C LEU A 150 2.50 7.05 5.09
N LYS A 151 1.69 6.01 5.24
CA LYS A 151 2.16 4.66 5.57
C LYS A 151 2.79 4.01 4.35
N ASN A 152 3.86 3.28 4.58
CA ASN A 152 4.52 2.49 3.53
C ASN A 152 3.78 1.16 3.34
N VAL A 153 2.63 1.21 2.68
CA VAL A 153 1.83 0.02 2.37
C VAL A 153 2.49 -0.75 1.24
N GLU A 154 2.76 -2.01 1.46
CA GLU A 154 3.22 -2.91 0.40
C GLU A 154 2.11 -3.08 -0.63
N ASN A 155 2.29 -2.48 -1.80
CA ASN A 155 1.47 -2.80 -2.94
C ASN A 155 2.00 -4.09 -3.57
N VAL A 156 1.41 -5.20 -3.21
CA VAL A 156 1.48 -6.41 -4.04
C VAL A 156 0.71 -6.08 -5.30
N GLY A 157 1.41 -5.56 -6.30
CA GLY A 157 0.82 -5.26 -7.61
C GLY A 157 0.24 -6.55 -8.15
N GLY A 158 -1.09 -6.63 -8.26
CA GLY A 158 -1.74 -7.77 -8.88
C GLY A 158 -1.16 -8.01 -10.28
N LEU A 159 -0.88 -9.25 -10.58
CA LEU A 159 -0.41 -9.66 -11.91
C LEU A 159 -1.44 -9.20 -12.94
N LYS A 160 -1.09 -8.21 -13.76
CA LYS A 160 -1.91 -7.76 -14.87
C LYS A 160 -1.58 -8.61 -16.08
N ILE A 161 -2.37 -9.65 -16.30
CA ILE A 161 -2.30 -10.43 -17.53
C ILE A 161 -3.04 -9.62 -18.59
N GLN A 162 -2.31 -9.13 -19.60
CA GLN A 162 -2.93 -8.58 -20.80
C GLN A 162 -3.39 -9.77 -21.64
N THR A 163 -4.69 -10.00 -21.66
CA THR A 163 -5.28 -10.98 -22.56
C THR A 163 -5.37 -10.37 -23.94
N GLU A 164 -4.63 -10.92 -24.91
CA GLU A 164 -4.86 -10.60 -26.31
C GLU A 164 -6.20 -11.20 -26.76
N GLN A 165 -6.99 -10.42 -27.50
CA GLN A 165 -8.22 -10.92 -28.07
C GLN A 165 -7.88 -11.95 -29.16
N HIS A 166 -8.25 -13.21 -28.94
CA HIS A 166 -8.11 -14.23 -29.95
C HIS A 166 -9.29 -14.17 -30.93
N PHE A 167 -9.01 -14.28 -32.21
CA PHE A 167 -10.02 -14.21 -33.29
C PHE A 167 -11.06 -15.34 -33.25
N SER A 168 -10.75 -16.46 -32.61
CA SER A 168 -11.65 -17.60 -32.46
C SER A 168 -12.29 -17.58 -31.07
N GLY A 169 -13.60 -17.74 -31.00
CA GLY A 169 -14.33 -17.89 -29.75
C GLY A 169 -14.02 -19.19 -28.97
N LYS A 170 -13.27 -20.12 -29.60
CA LYS A 170 -12.77 -21.36 -28.98
C LYS A 170 -11.25 -21.30 -28.92
N LEU A 171 -10.69 -21.35 -27.71
CA LEU A 171 -9.24 -21.38 -27.48
C LEU A 171 -8.68 -22.80 -27.46
N ALA A 172 -9.48 -23.76 -27.02
CA ALA A 172 -9.14 -25.17 -27.01
C ALA A 172 -10.40 -26.02 -27.07
N GLU A 173 -10.31 -27.17 -27.72
CA GLU A 173 -11.38 -28.16 -27.78
C GLU A 173 -10.74 -29.54 -27.59
N CYS A 174 -11.21 -30.28 -26.58
CA CYS A 174 -10.69 -31.61 -26.28
C CYS A 174 -11.77 -32.64 -26.53
N TYR A 175 -11.49 -33.65 -27.37
CA TYR A 175 -12.36 -34.79 -27.58
C TYR A 175 -11.77 -36.02 -26.90
N GLN A 176 -12.61 -36.75 -26.17
CA GLN A 176 -12.24 -38.02 -25.52
C GLN A 176 -10.97 -37.95 -24.66
N LEU A 177 -10.89 -36.92 -23.81
CA LEU A 177 -9.77 -36.73 -22.88
C LEU A 177 -9.83 -37.83 -21.80
N SER A 178 -8.79 -38.66 -21.73
CA SER A 178 -8.58 -39.59 -20.61
C SER A 178 -7.40 -39.09 -19.78
N ILE A 179 -7.61 -38.89 -18.49
CA ILE A 179 -6.56 -38.55 -17.54
C ILE A 179 -6.23 -39.80 -16.74
N CYS A 180 -5.01 -40.31 -16.88
CA CYS A 180 -4.47 -41.39 -16.05
C CYS A 180 -3.53 -40.78 -15.01
N TYR A 181 -3.72 -41.15 -13.74
CA TYR A 181 -2.82 -40.85 -12.64
C TYR A 181 -1.93 -42.06 -12.36
#